data_23b51fff3ea21bf34eab9a6509f56b89
#
_entry.id   23b51fff3ea21bf34eab9a6509f56b89
#
_cell.length_a   1.000
_cell.length_b   1.000
_cell.length_c   1.000
_cell.angle_alpha   90.00
_cell.angle_beta   90.00
_cell.angle_gamma   90.00
#
_symmetry.space_group_name_H-M   'P 1'
#
loop_
_entity.id
_entity.type
_entity.pdbx_description
1 polymer ?
#
loop_
_entity_poly.entity_id
_entity_poly.type
_entity_poly.pdbx_seq_one_letter_code
_entity_poly.pdbx_strand_id
1 'polypeptide(L)'
;MKEQTASRMSAALFEYTAKPPVGEIIPLGLQHVVAAIVGVVTPAILVANICELGAADKTILVQVSLVVSALATLLQLYKIGPIGSSLPVIIGISFAYVPTLLSIGGQFGIATILGAQITGGIAAFVVGLFVKQLRALFPSVVTGTVIFTIGLSLYPTAVRYMAGGAGSDSFGSWQNWLVALITFGVVVFCNYFTKGFTKLASILLGMVVGYVLALAMGMVSFDSARDANWFQLIMPLHFGIKFEISAIISMVIMFVVNAVQAIGDFSSTTLGGMDRQPTDKELSGGIMASGIVSVVSAFFGGLPTATYSQNVGIVTVNRVVNRLVFAFAALVLLVAGFIPKFAAVLTTIPQCVIGGATISVFAMITMTGIRMITSEPLTPRNTAVVGLAVALGVGVTSVQGSLGGFPVWVGTVFGSSSVVIATLVAILLNLILPRNKTEA
;
A
#
# COMPACT_ATOMS: atom_id res chain seq x y z
N MET A 1 11.88 -16.24 27.31
CA MET A 1 11.34 -14.85 27.22
C MET A 1 10.06 -14.77 26.36
N LYS A 2 9.87 -15.59 25.31
CA LYS A 2 8.59 -15.64 24.54
C LYS A 2 7.41 -16.21 25.36
N GLU A 3 7.64 -17.25 26.18
CA GLU A 3 6.61 -17.84 27.04
C GLU A 3 6.18 -16.95 28.22
N GLN A 4 7.07 -16.12 28.76
CA GLN A 4 6.77 -15.22 29.87
C GLN A 4 5.92 -14.00 29.47
N THR A 5 5.92 -13.58 28.20
CA THR A 5 5.08 -12.48 27.71
C THR A 5 3.66 -12.99 27.42
N ALA A 6 3.51 -14.21 26.90
CA ALA A 6 2.21 -14.84 26.65
C ALA A 6 1.41 -15.14 27.94
N SER A 7 2.11 -15.37 29.06
CA SER A 7 1.46 -15.65 30.35
C SER A 7 0.78 -14.44 31.01
N ARG A 8 0.91 -13.22 30.45
CA ARG A 8 0.31 -11.98 30.96
C ARG A 8 -0.85 -11.46 30.10
N MET A 9 -1.05 -12.00 28.90
CA MET A 9 -2.15 -11.58 28.02
C MET A 9 -3.38 -12.45 28.21
N SER A 10 -4.59 -11.86 28.13
CA SER A 10 -5.83 -12.62 28.27
C SER A 10 -6.03 -13.54 27.05
N ALA A 11 -6.56 -14.76 27.30
CA ALA A 11 -6.90 -15.71 26.24
C ALA A 11 -7.85 -15.11 25.19
N ALA A 12 -8.67 -14.15 25.58
CA ALA A 12 -9.61 -13.44 24.73
C ALA A 12 -8.96 -12.70 23.54
N LEU A 13 -7.67 -12.34 23.61
CA LEU A 13 -6.96 -11.70 22.52
C LEU A 13 -6.68 -12.66 21.33
N PHE A 14 -6.65 -13.95 21.61
CA PHE A 14 -6.39 -15.01 20.64
C PHE A 14 -7.68 -15.60 20.04
N GLU A 15 -8.83 -15.09 20.47
CA GLU A 15 -10.15 -15.43 19.93
C GLU A 15 -10.76 -14.24 19.20
N TYR A 16 -11.23 -14.44 17.97
CA TYR A 16 -11.69 -13.38 17.08
C TYR A 16 -12.85 -12.55 17.65
N THR A 17 -13.81 -13.19 18.33
CA THR A 17 -15.05 -12.56 18.82
C THR A 17 -15.12 -12.35 20.33
N ALA A 18 -14.14 -12.81 21.08
CA ALA A 18 -14.08 -12.62 22.54
C ALA A 18 -13.97 -11.13 22.93
N LYS A 19 -14.16 -10.84 24.21
CA LYS A 19 -14.08 -9.48 24.77
C LYS A 19 -12.87 -9.37 25.69
N PRO A 20 -11.69 -9.00 25.18
CA PRO A 20 -10.51 -8.75 26.01
C PRO A 20 -10.66 -7.47 26.82
N PRO A 21 -9.87 -7.29 27.90
CA PRO A 21 -9.82 -6.06 28.68
C PRO A 21 -9.41 -4.86 27.82
N VAL A 22 -10.04 -3.71 28.07
CA VAL A 22 -9.75 -2.46 27.33
C VAL A 22 -8.27 -2.05 27.45
N GLY A 23 -7.66 -2.29 28.62
CA GLY A 23 -6.24 -2.02 28.86
C GLY A 23 -5.28 -2.80 27.93
N GLU A 24 -5.73 -3.93 27.34
CA GLU A 24 -4.97 -4.71 26.37
C GLU A 24 -5.30 -4.29 24.91
N ILE A 25 -6.57 -3.89 24.66
CA ILE A 25 -7.02 -3.45 23.33
C ILE A 25 -6.27 -2.20 22.89
N ILE A 26 -6.15 -1.19 23.77
CA ILE A 26 -5.60 0.12 23.43
C ILE A 26 -4.14 0.03 22.96
N PRO A 27 -3.19 -0.55 23.71
CA PRO A 27 -1.79 -0.60 23.28
C PRO A 27 -1.59 -1.44 22.00
N LEU A 28 -2.32 -2.57 21.87
CA LEU A 28 -2.24 -3.41 20.69
C LEU A 28 -2.87 -2.75 19.46
N GLY A 29 -4.00 -2.07 19.62
CA GLY A 29 -4.61 -1.31 18.53
C GLY A 29 -3.74 -0.12 18.09
N LEU A 30 -3.15 0.62 19.03
CA LEU A 30 -2.17 1.67 18.71
C LEU A 30 -0.95 1.13 17.98
N GLN A 31 -0.48 -0.07 18.29
CA GLN A 31 0.58 -0.75 17.56
C GLN A 31 0.23 -0.91 16.06
N HIS A 32 -1.01 -1.31 15.77
CA HIS A 32 -1.51 -1.42 14.40
C HIS A 32 -1.62 -0.05 13.70
N VAL A 33 -2.08 0.99 14.42
CA VAL A 33 -2.13 2.37 13.89
C VAL A 33 -0.73 2.85 13.50
N VAL A 34 0.25 2.70 14.40
CA VAL A 34 1.63 3.14 14.18
C VAL A 34 2.25 2.44 12.98
N ALA A 35 1.97 1.14 12.79
CA ALA A 35 2.46 0.39 11.65
C ALA A 35 1.77 0.80 10.32
N ALA A 36 0.50 1.23 10.38
CA ALA A 36 -0.30 1.54 9.20
C ALA A 36 -0.23 3.00 8.76
N ILE A 37 -0.13 3.96 9.70
CA ILE A 37 -0.36 5.39 9.42
C ILE A 37 0.55 5.94 8.31
N VAL A 38 1.82 5.56 8.31
CA VAL A 38 2.77 5.98 7.27
C VAL A 38 2.36 5.42 5.92
N GLY A 39 1.92 4.15 5.89
CA GLY A 39 1.43 3.48 4.68
C GLY A 39 0.15 4.10 4.13
N VAL A 40 -0.71 4.66 4.98
CA VAL A 40 -1.93 5.36 4.55
C VAL A 40 -1.62 6.74 4.00
N VAL A 41 -0.76 7.50 4.68
CA VAL A 41 -0.52 8.92 4.41
C VAL A 41 0.45 9.12 3.24
N THR A 42 1.52 8.32 3.18
CA THR A 42 2.58 8.54 2.19
C THR A 42 2.11 8.41 0.74
N PRO A 43 1.37 7.37 0.31
CA PRO A 43 0.86 7.29 -1.05
C PRO A 43 -0.03 8.48 -1.41
N ALA A 44 -0.84 8.98 -0.47
CA ALA A 44 -1.67 10.16 -0.67
C ALA A 44 -0.81 11.41 -0.96
N ILE A 45 0.24 11.62 -0.17
CA ILE A 45 1.18 12.74 -0.39
C ILE A 45 1.91 12.59 -1.74
N LEU A 46 2.35 11.36 -2.09
CA LEU A 46 3.01 11.08 -3.38
C LEU A 46 2.11 11.46 -4.57
N VAL A 47 0.85 11.02 -4.53
CA VAL A 47 -0.14 11.31 -5.59
C VAL A 47 -0.49 12.80 -5.60
N ALA A 48 -0.69 13.41 -4.43
CA ALA A 48 -0.96 14.84 -4.33
C ALA A 48 0.16 15.69 -4.96
N ASN A 49 1.41 15.29 -4.76
CA ASN A 49 2.56 16.00 -5.31
C ASN A 49 2.66 15.84 -6.82
N ILE A 50 2.48 14.64 -7.37
CA ILE A 50 2.56 14.42 -8.83
C ILE A 50 1.39 15.07 -9.57
N CYS A 51 0.22 15.17 -8.93
CA CYS A 51 -0.93 15.88 -9.46
C CYS A 51 -0.89 17.40 -9.20
N GLU A 52 0.19 17.91 -8.61
CA GLU A 52 0.41 19.34 -8.30
C GLU A 52 -0.75 19.97 -7.49
N LEU A 53 -1.33 19.19 -6.58
CA LEU A 53 -2.46 19.66 -5.77
C LEU A 53 -2.03 20.77 -4.81
N GLY A 54 -2.91 21.76 -4.59
CA GLY A 54 -2.71 22.79 -3.58
C GLY A 54 -2.69 22.23 -2.15
N ALA A 55 -2.24 23.02 -1.19
CA ALA A 55 -2.07 22.58 0.21
C ALA A 55 -3.40 22.10 0.85
N ALA A 56 -4.51 22.76 0.56
CA ALA A 56 -5.84 22.36 1.03
C ALA A 56 -6.26 21.00 0.46
N ASP A 57 -6.07 20.80 -0.84
CA ASP A 57 -6.42 19.56 -1.53
C ASP A 57 -5.53 18.38 -1.09
N LYS A 58 -4.24 18.63 -0.84
CA LYS A 58 -3.34 17.64 -0.22
C LYS A 58 -3.85 17.19 1.14
N THR A 59 -4.31 18.13 1.95
CA THR A 59 -4.89 17.85 3.26
C THR A 59 -6.16 17.01 3.14
N ILE A 60 -7.07 17.35 2.22
CA ILE A 60 -8.28 16.59 1.93
C ILE A 60 -7.94 15.16 1.50
N LEU A 61 -6.98 14.97 0.59
CA LEU A 61 -6.58 13.65 0.12
C LEU A 61 -6.05 12.77 1.24
N VAL A 62 -5.25 13.33 2.17
CA VAL A 62 -4.77 12.63 3.36
C VAL A 62 -5.91 12.29 4.32
N GLN A 63 -6.85 13.22 4.57
CA GLN A 63 -8.03 12.98 5.40
C GLN A 63 -8.88 11.83 4.86
N VAL A 64 -9.23 11.88 3.56
CA VAL A 64 -10.00 10.83 2.91
C VAL A 64 -9.30 9.49 3.02
N SER A 65 -7.98 9.46 2.84
CA SER A 65 -7.17 8.25 2.95
C SER A 65 -7.27 7.60 4.33
N LEU A 66 -7.25 8.40 5.40
CA LEU A 66 -7.42 7.92 6.78
C LEU A 66 -8.84 7.40 7.02
N VAL A 67 -9.87 8.15 6.61
CA VAL A 67 -11.28 7.75 6.79
C VAL A 67 -11.59 6.49 6.00
N VAL A 68 -11.16 6.41 4.75
CA VAL A 68 -11.40 5.24 3.89
C VAL A 68 -10.69 4.02 4.42
N SER A 69 -9.45 4.16 4.92
CA SER A 69 -8.72 3.05 5.56
C SER A 69 -9.45 2.51 6.79
N ALA A 70 -10.01 3.41 7.60
CA ALA A 70 -10.82 3.03 8.75
C ALA A 70 -12.09 2.28 8.35
N LEU A 71 -12.86 2.82 7.42
CA LEU A 71 -14.10 2.21 6.94
C LEU A 71 -13.85 0.86 6.25
N ALA A 72 -12.80 0.77 5.43
CA ALA A 72 -12.37 -0.47 4.79
C ALA A 72 -12.01 -1.54 5.82
N THR A 73 -11.25 -1.17 6.86
CA THR A 73 -10.90 -2.07 7.95
C THR A 73 -12.14 -2.55 8.69
N LEU A 74 -13.06 -1.64 9.04
CA LEU A 74 -14.31 -2.01 9.71
C LEU A 74 -15.17 -2.95 8.87
N LEU A 75 -15.28 -2.72 7.55
CA LEU A 75 -16.02 -3.60 6.64
C LEU A 75 -15.39 -4.99 6.53
N GLN A 76 -14.06 -5.10 6.61
CA GLN A 76 -13.39 -6.40 6.66
C GLN A 76 -13.68 -7.15 7.96
N LEU A 77 -13.69 -6.46 9.09
CA LEU A 77 -13.94 -7.05 10.41
C LEU A 77 -15.42 -7.43 10.61
N TYR A 78 -16.33 -6.56 10.17
CA TYR A 78 -17.77 -6.67 10.36
C TYR A 78 -18.47 -6.75 9.00
N LYS A 79 -18.36 -7.93 8.38
CA LYS A 79 -18.91 -8.16 7.03
C LYS A 79 -20.40 -7.81 6.92
N ILE A 80 -20.79 -7.30 5.76
CA ILE A 80 -22.18 -7.01 5.41
C ILE A 80 -22.60 -8.02 4.33
N GLY A 81 -23.39 -9.01 4.69
CA GLY A 81 -23.76 -10.12 3.80
C GLY A 81 -22.52 -10.88 3.30
N PRO A 82 -22.27 -10.99 1.98
CA PRO A 82 -21.08 -11.64 1.42
C PRO A 82 -19.85 -10.75 1.38
N ILE A 83 -19.96 -9.44 1.70
CA ILE A 83 -18.92 -8.42 1.56
C ILE A 83 -18.18 -8.26 2.88
N GLY A 84 -16.87 -8.52 2.87
CA GLY A 84 -15.99 -8.52 4.04
C GLY A 84 -15.43 -9.91 4.32
N SER A 85 -14.19 -9.96 4.81
CA SER A 85 -13.49 -11.22 5.06
C SER A 85 -13.77 -11.84 6.43
N SER A 86 -14.21 -11.07 7.42
CA SER A 86 -14.24 -11.44 8.84
C SER A 86 -12.86 -11.90 9.36
N LEU A 87 -11.79 -11.27 8.88
CA LEU A 87 -10.41 -11.55 9.27
C LEU A 87 -9.76 -10.33 9.95
N PRO A 88 -8.82 -10.55 10.87
CA PRO A 88 -8.12 -9.50 11.59
C PRO A 88 -7.05 -8.83 10.70
N VAL A 89 -7.49 -8.00 9.77
CA VAL A 89 -6.63 -7.29 8.81
C VAL A 89 -6.86 -5.79 8.88
N ILE A 90 -5.80 -5.03 8.65
CA ILE A 90 -5.87 -3.58 8.42
C ILE A 90 -5.86 -3.35 6.91
N ILE A 91 -6.74 -2.49 6.47
CA ILE A 91 -6.83 -2.05 5.08
C ILE A 91 -6.43 -0.56 5.01
N GLY A 92 -5.73 -0.20 3.97
CA GLY A 92 -5.39 1.21 3.74
C GLY A 92 -5.00 1.49 2.31
N ILE A 93 -4.56 2.71 2.03
CA ILE A 93 -4.08 3.09 0.71
C ILE A 93 -2.81 2.30 0.40
N SER A 94 -2.74 1.71 -0.78
CA SER A 94 -1.69 0.75 -1.09
C SER A 94 -0.55 1.32 -1.92
N PHE A 95 0.68 1.04 -1.51
CA PHE A 95 1.87 1.27 -2.32
C PHE A 95 1.89 0.47 -3.63
N ALA A 96 1.15 -0.65 -3.71
CA ALA A 96 1.07 -1.45 -4.94
C ALA A 96 0.52 -0.65 -6.12
N TYR A 97 -0.42 0.26 -5.88
CA TYR A 97 -0.99 1.11 -6.92
C TYR A 97 -0.12 2.32 -7.26
N VAL A 98 0.80 2.74 -6.38
CA VAL A 98 1.53 4.02 -6.50
C VAL A 98 2.21 4.19 -7.86
N PRO A 99 2.93 3.22 -8.44
CA PRO A 99 3.55 3.41 -9.76
C PRO A 99 2.54 3.80 -10.84
N THR A 100 1.40 3.13 -10.86
CA THR A 100 0.32 3.41 -11.81
C THR A 100 -0.40 4.73 -11.50
N LEU A 101 -0.63 5.03 -10.21
CA LEU A 101 -1.21 6.31 -9.79
C LEU A 101 -0.32 7.50 -10.18
N LEU A 102 1.00 7.40 -10.00
CA LEU A 102 1.95 8.43 -10.38
C LEU A 102 1.99 8.63 -11.90
N SER A 103 1.92 7.53 -12.67
CA SER A 103 1.85 7.59 -14.12
C SER A 103 0.58 8.29 -14.62
N ILE A 104 -0.61 7.88 -14.11
CA ILE A 104 -1.89 8.47 -14.50
C ILE A 104 -1.97 9.92 -13.99
N GLY A 105 -1.58 10.17 -12.74
CA GLY A 105 -1.63 11.48 -12.12
C GLY A 105 -0.78 12.52 -12.83
N GLY A 106 0.44 12.15 -13.22
CA GLY A 106 1.35 13.05 -13.94
C GLY A 106 0.92 13.36 -15.37
N GLN A 107 0.13 12.47 -16.02
CA GLN A 107 -0.35 12.69 -17.39
C GLN A 107 -1.74 13.33 -17.45
N PHE A 108 -2.65 12.94 -16.56
CA PHE A 108 -4.08 13.25 -16.67
C PHE A 108 -4.68 13.90 -15.41
N GLY A 109 -3.93 13.93 -14.32
CA GLY A 109 -4.38 14.50 -13.05
C GLY A 109 -5.27 13.59 -12.21
N ILE A 110 -5.67 14.10 -11.03
CA ILE A 110 -6.38 13.35 -9.98
C ILE A 110 -7.77 12.85 -10.41
N ALA A 111 -8.53 13.65 -11.16
CA ALA A 111 -9.88 13.28 -11.60
C ALA A 111 -9.89 12.01 -12.45
N THR A 112 -8.84 11.79 -13.26
CA THR A 112 -8.68 10.60 -14.10
C THR A 112 -8.28 9.39 -13.26
N ILE A 113 -7.45 9.58 -12.23
CA ILE A 113 -7.18 8.52 -11.25
C ILE A 113 -8.48 8.00 -10.66
N LEU A 114 -9.36 8.91 -10.21
CA LEU A 114 -10.62 8.54 -9.55
C LEU A 114 -11.59 7.82 -10.51
N GLY A 115 -11.68 8.25 -11.76
CA GLY A 115 -12.48 7.57 -12.78
C GLY A 115 -11.96 6.16 -13.11
N ALA A 116 -10.66 6.02 -13.30
CA ALA A 116 -10.03 4.72 -13.52
C ALA A 116 -10.15 3.79 -12.30
N GLN A 117 -10.10 4.36 -11.09
CA GLN A 117 -10.30 3.62 -9.83
C GLN A 117 -11.71 3.05 -9.69
N ILE A 118 -12.74 3.77 -10.11
CA ILE A 118 -14.12 3.25 -10.10
C ILE A 118 -14.21 1.99 -10.93
N THR A 119 -13.72 2.04 -12.16
CA THR A 119 -13.73 0.87 -13.06
C THR A 119 -12.87 -0.28 -12.54
N GLY A 120 -11.69 0.03 -12.00
CA GLY A 120 -10.82 -0.95 -11.35
C GLY A 120 -11.46 -1.59 -10.12
N GLY A 121 -12.15 -0.82 -9.28
CA GLY A 121 -12.87 -1.32 -8.12
C GLY A 121 -14.04 -2.23 -8.49
N ILE A 122 -14.78 -1.92 -9.57
CA ILE A 122 -15.80 -2.81 -10.14
C ILE A 122 -15.15 -4.11 -10.63
N ALA A 123 -14.02 -4.02 -11.33
CA ALA A 123 -13.27 -5.20 -11.77
C ALA A 123 -12.84 -6.07 -10.59
N ALA A 124 -12.34 -5.48 -9.50
CA ALA A 124 -11.98 -6.21 -8.29
C ALA A 124 -13.19 -6.90 -7.64
N PHE A 125 -14.35 -6.24 -7.63
CA PHE A 125 -15.59 -6.85 -7.16
C PHE A 125 -15.94 -8.10 -7.98
N VAL A 126 -15.88 -8.00 -9.31
CA VAL A 126 -16.13 -9.14 -10.21
C VAL A 126 -15.08 -10.24 -10.00
N VAL A 127 -13.82 -9.89 -9.87
CA VAL A 127 -12.72 -10.83 -9.58
C VAL A 127 -12.97 -11.57 -8.25
N GLY A 128 -13.49 -10.88 -7.25
CA GLY A 128 -13.86 -11.48 -5.97
C GLY A 128 -14.91 -12.61 -6.10
N LEU A 129 -15.83 -12.51 -7.06
CA LEU A 129 -16.79 -13.56 -7.34
C LEU A 129 -16.13 -14.82 -7.95
N PHE A 130 -15.00 -14.64 -8.66
CA PHE A 130 -14.27 -15.69 -9.38
C PHE A 130 -12.88 -15.98 -8.76
N VAL A 131 -12.75 -15.82 -7.45
CA VAL A 131 -11.45 -15.94 -6.76
C VAL A 131 -10.74 -17.27 -6.98
N LYS A 132 -11.50 -18.38 -7.11
CA LYS A 132 -10.94 -19.72 -7.38
C LYS A 132 -10.22 -19.79 -8.72
N GLN A 133 -10.81 -19.21 -9.76
CA GLN A 133 -10.25 -19.18 -11.11
C GLN A 133 -9.03 -18.27 -11.17
N LEU A 134 -9.11 -17.11 -10.52
CA LEU A 134 -8.01 -16.17 -10.44
C LEU A 134 -6.77 -16.80 -9.78
N ARG A 135 -6.94 -17.51 -8.68
CA ARG A 135 -5.84 -18.16 -7.96
C ARG A 135 -5.04 -19.12 -8.84
N ALA A 136 -5.70 -19.80 -9.79
CA ALA A 136 -5.02 -20.70 -10.72
C ALA A 136 -4.13 -19.96 -11.74
N LEU A 137 -4.46 -18.71 -12.11
CA LEU A 137 -3.69 -17.90 -13.06
C LEU A 137 -2.46 -17.24 -12.44
N PHE A 138 -2.44 -17.10 -11.11
CA PHE A 138 -1.41 -16.40 -10.37
C PHE A 138 -0.68 -17.30 -9.37
N PRO A 139 0.16 -18.26 -9.82
CA PRO A 139 1.04 -19.00 -8.93
C PRO A 139 2.03 -18.05 -8.23
N SER A 140 2.69 -18.52 -7.18
CA SER A 140 3.59 -17.69 -6.36
C SER A 140 4.70 -17.02 -7.17
N VAL A 141 5.21 -17.68 -8.19
CA VAL A 141 6.23 -17.12 -9.10
C VAL A 141 5.70 -15.89 -9.83
N VAL A 142 4.49 -15.95 -10.41
CA VAL A 142 3.88 -14.81 -11.13
C VAL A 142 3.61 -13.67 -10.15
N THR A 143 2.93 -13.96 -9.04
CA THR A 143 2.61 -12.94 -8.02
C THR A 143 3.87 -12.31 -7.43
N GLY A 144 4.87 -13.13 -7.12
CA GLY A 144 6.16 -12.68 -6.62
C GLY A 144 6.89 -11.77 -7.61
N THR A 145 6.87 -12.12 -8.91
CA THR A 145 7.45 -11.29 -9.99
C THR A 145 6.81 -9.90 -10.03
N VAL A 146 5.50 -9.86 -9.93
CA VAL A 146 4.76 -8.59 -9.93
C VAL A 146 5.10 -7.73 -8.71
N ILE A 147 5.07 -8.32 -7.51
CA ILE A 147 5.40 -7.60 -6.26
C ILE A 147 6.86 -7.13 -6.27
N PHE A 148 7.79 -7.96 -6.77
CA PHE A 148 9.18 -7.59 -6.97
C PHE A 148 9.31 -6.37 -7.88
N THR A 149 8.61 -6.37 -9.01
CA THR A 149 8.62 -5.25 -9.96
C THR A 149 8.01 -3.98 -9.36
N ILE A 150 6.94 -4.09 -8.55
CA ILE A 150 6.37 -2.94 -7.81
C ILE A 150 7.48 -2.30 -6.95
N GLY A 151 8.17 -3.09 -6.14
CA GLY A 151 9.23 -2.57 -5.28
C GLY A 151 10.34 -1.85 -6.06
N LEU A 152 10.84 -2.48 -7.13
CA LEU A 152 11.87 -1.90 -8.00
C LEU A 152 11.41 -0.58 -8.65
N SER A 153 10.18 -0.52 -9.14
CA SER A 153 9.64 0.66 -9.82
C SER A 153 9.50 1.89 -8.90
N LEU A 154 9.48 1.68 -7.60
CA LEU A 154 9.38 2.75 -6.61
C LEU A 154 10.74 3.30 -6.15
N TYR A 155 11.87 2.63 -6.41
CA TYR A 155 13.19 3.10 -6.00
C TYR A 155 13.55 4.48 -6.58
N PRO A 156 13.36 4.75 -7.89
CA PRO A 156 13.62 6.09 -8.42
C PRO A 156 12.78 7.17 -7.73
N THR A 157 11.52 6.86 -7.37
CA THR A 157 10.65 7.79 -6.66
C THR A 157 11.18 8.09 -5.25
N ALA A 158 11.61 7.07 -4.50
CA ALA A 158 12.20 7.27 -3.19
C ALA A 158 13.46 8.13 -3.25
N VAL A 159 14.38 7.83 -4.18
CA VAL A 159 15.63 8.60 -4.35
C VAL A 159 15.34 10.03 -4.78
N ARG A 160 14.37 10.23 -5.68
CA ARG A 160 13.93 11.58 -6.09
C ARG A 160 13.43 12.40 -4.90
N TYR A 161 12.70 11.77 -4.00
CA TYR A 161 12.25 12.41 -2.76
C TYR A 161 13.36 12.63 -1.76
N MET A 162 14.31 11.69 -1.60
CA MET A 162 15.51 11.89 -0.78
C MET A 162 16.29 13.12 -1.24
N ALA A 163 16.31 13.38 -2.54
CA ALA A 163 16.93 14.57 -3.12
C ALA A 163 16.11 15.86 -2.94
N GLY A 164 14.92 15.83 -2.36
CA GLY A 164 14.07 17.00 -2.10
C GLY A 164 12.84 17.13 -2.99
N GLY A 165 12.64 16.19 -3.92
CA GLY A 165 11.51 16.18 -4.86
C GLY A 165 11.77 16.93 -6.16
N ALA A 166 11.29 16.36 -7.26
CA ALA A 166 11.44 16.96 -8.59
C ALA A 166 10.74 18.34 -8.65
N GLY A 167 11.41 19.32 -9.27
CA GLY A 167 10.89 20.68 -9.41
C GLY A 167 11.11 21.58 -8.20
N SER A 168 11.74 21.10 -7.12
CA SER A 168 12.15 21.91 -5.99
C SER A 168 13.46 22.66 -6.31
N ASP A 169 13.53 23.95 -5.95
CA ASP A 169 14.76 24.76 -6.09
C ASP A 169 15.95 24.16 -5.31
N SER A 170 15.66 23.41 -4.26
CA SER A 170 16.66 22.73 -3.42
C SER A 170 16.95 21.29 -3.87
N PHE A 171 16.46 20.85 -5.04
CA PHE A 171 16.67 19.47 -5.52
C PHE A 171 18.16 19.12 -5.59
N GLY A 172 18.51 17.97 -5.00
CA GLY A 172 19.90 17.50 -4.95
C GLY A 172 20.78 18.17 -3.89
N SER A 173 20.26 19.11 -3.09
CA SER A 173 21.02 19.79 -2.06
C SER A 173 21.53 18.83 -0.98
N TRP A 174 22.67 19.14 -0.38
CA TRP A 174 23.26 18.34 0.69
C TRP A 174 22.36 18.28 1.94
N GLN A 175 21.57 19.34 2.19
CA GLN A 175 20.60 19.40 3.28
C GLN A 175 19.52 18.33 3.14
N ASN A 176 18.94 18.20 1.94
CA ASN A 176 17.94 17.17 1.65
C ASN A 176 18.52 15.77 1.86
N TRP A 177 19.73 15.51 1.35
CA TRP A 177 20.40 14.24 1.52
C TRP A 177 20.74 13.92 2.98
N LEU A 178 21.21 14.91 3.74
CA LEU A 178 21.50 14.74 5.16
C LEU A 178 20.25 14.29 5.93
N VAL A 179 19.14 15.03 5.77
CA VAL A 179 17.87 14.71 6.43
C VAL A 179 17.37 13.32 5.99
N ALA A 180 17.41 13.01 4.71
CA ALA A 180 16.99 11.73 4.18
C ALA A 180 17.82 10.56 4.71
N LEU A 181 19.15 10.70 4.73
CA LEU A 181 20.06 9.65 5.22
C LEU A 181 19.94 9.44 6.73
N ILE A 182 19.76 10.50 7.51
CA ILE A 182 19.50 10.36 8.96
C ILE A 182 18.16 9.68 9.20
N THR A 183 17.10 10.10 8.48
CA THR A 183 15.79 9.42 8.54
C THR A 183 15.91 7.93 8.24
N PHE A 184 16.57 7.60 7.14
CA PHE A 184 16.83 6.21 6.74
C PHE A 184 17.65 5.46 7.80
N GLY A 185 18.73 6.05 8.31
CA GLY A 185 19.58 5.46 9.34
C GLY A 185 18.81 5.14 10.62
N VAL A 186 17.92 6.04 11.07
CA VAL A 186 17.05 5.78 12.23
C VAL A 186 16.06 4.63 11.95
N VAL A 187 15.44 4.60 10.75
CA VAL A 187 14.57 3.48 10.36
C VAL A 187 15.32 2.16 10.43
N VAL A 188 16.51 2.08 9.83
CA VAL A 188 17.34 0.88 9.82
C VAL A 188 17.74 0.51 11.25
N PHE A 189 18.21 1.46 12.04
CA PHE A 189 18.61 1.22 13.42
C PHE A 189 17.43 0.67 14.25
N CYS A 190 16.28 1.33 14.21
CA CYS A 190 15.10 0.88 14.95
C CYS A 190 14.61 -0.50 14.48
N ASN A 191 14.63 -0.76 13.17
CA ASN A 191 14.13 -2.03 12.62
C ASN A 191 15.01 -3.24 12.92
N TYR A 192 16.35 -3.07 12.91
CA TYR A 192 17.29 -4.18 13.00
C TYR A 192 17.95 -4.32 14.38
N PHE A 193 18.16 -3.23 15.10
CA PHE A 193 18.87 -3.22 16.37
C PHE A 193 17.97 -3.11 17.60
N THR A 194 16.67 -2.86 17.41
CA THR A 194 15.71 -2.80 18.53
C THR A 194 14.68 -3.93 18.47
N LYS A 195 13.86 -4.05 19.52
CA LYS A 195 12.83 -5.07 19.67
C LYS A 195 11.49 -4.44 20.10
N GLY A 196 10.42 -5.22 20.01
CA GLY A 196 9.10 -4.82 20.46
C GLY A 196 8.54 -3.62 19.70
N PHE A 197 7.93 -2.69 20.42
CA PHE A 197 7.25 -1.53 19.84
C PHE A 197 8.17 -0.65 18.98
N THR A 198 9.41 -0.38 19.42
CA THR A 198 10.37 0.47 18.69
C THR A 198 10.70 -0.10 17.30
N LYS A 199 10.83 -1.43 17.19
CA LYS A 199 11.03 -2.09 15.89
C LYS A 199 9.82 -1.88 14.98
N LEU A 200 8.60 -2.04 15.50
CA LEU A 200 7.37 -1.89 14.72
C LEU A 200 7.10 -0.44 14.32
N ALA A 201 7.48 0.50 15.18
CA ALA A 201 7.36 1.93 14.94
C ALA A 201 8.55 2.53 14.15
N SER A 202 9.48 1.71 13.65
CA SER A 202 10.76 2.16 13.06
C SER A 202 10.59 3.25 11.99
N ILE A 203 9.64 3.07 11.08
CA ILE A 203 9.39 4.03 9.99
C ILE A 203 8.85 5.35 10.56
N LEU A 204 7.88 5.28 11.48
CA LEU A 204 7.33 6.47 12.13
C LEU A 204 8.40 7.21 12.94
N LEU A 205 9.21 6.49 13.71
CA LEU A 205 10.30 7.08 14.50
C LEU A 205 11.35 7.75 13.60
N GLY A 206 11.71 7.10 12.48
CA GLY A 206 12.58 7.69 11.48
C GLY A 206 12.00 8.99 10.91
N MET A 207 10.71 8.99 10.56
CA MET A 207 10.04 10.20 10.08
C MET A 207 9.98 11.30 11.13
N VAL A 208 9.71 10.98 12.40
CA VAL A 208 9.70 11.96 13.49
C VAL A 208 11.08 12.59 13.66
N VAL A 209 12.15 11.79 13.73
CA VAL A 209 13.52 12.30 13.87
C VAL A 209 13.92 13.13 12.65
N GLY A 210 13.64 12.66 11.45
CA GLY A 210 13.90 13.41 10.22
C GLY A 210 13.12 14.71 10.15
N TYR A 211 11.87 14.71 10.58
CA TYR A 211 11.03 15.91 10.64
C TYR A 211 11.57 16.94 11.64
N VAL A 212 11.96 16.50 12.84
CA VAL A 212 12.59 17.38 13.85
C VAL A 212 13.88 17.99 13.31
N LEU A 213 14.71 17.20 12.62
CA LEU A 213 15.92 17.69 12.00
C LEU A 213 15.62 18.71 10.88
N ALA A 214 14.66 18.41 10.01
CA ALA A 214 14.22 19.31 8.96
C ALA A 214 13.66 20.63 9.53
N LEU A 215 12.93 20.54 10.66
CA LEU A 215 12.44 21.71 11.40
C LEU A 215 13.60 22.56 11.92
N ALA A 216 14.60 21.94 12.54
CA ALA A 216 15.80 22.64 13.03
C ALA A 216 16.61 23.30 11.91
N MET A 217 16.55 22.77 10.70
CA MET A 217 17.19 23.33 9.49
C MET A 217 16.31 24.36 8.77
N GLY A 218 15.12 24.70 9.28
CA GLY A 218 14.23 25.70 8.67
C GLY A 218 13.57 25.23 7.36
N MET A 219 13.47 23.92 7.11
CA MET A 219 12.93 23.35 5.88
C MET A 219 11.40 23.10 5.94
N VAL A 220 10.75 23.44 7.06
CA VAL A 220 9.33 23.17 7.30
C VAL A 220 8.56 24.47 7.39
N SER A 221 7.48 24.62 6.60
CA SER A 221 6.49 25.68 6.77
C SER A 221 5.22 25.12 7.42
N PHE A 222 4.67 25.87 8.38
CA PHE A 222 3.43 25.53 9.07
C PHE A 222 2.21 26.32 8.56
N ASP A 223 2.33 27.09 7.50
CA ASP A 223 1.25 27.95 7.01
C ASP A 223 -0.02 27.15 6.73
N SER A 224 0.10 26.03 6.00
CA SER A 224 -1.03 25.14 5.71
C SER A 224 -1.68 24.53 6.96
N ALA A 225 -0.87 24.22 7.99
CA ALA A 225 -1.37 23.64 9.24
C ALA A 225 -2.01 24.71 10.15
N ARG A 226 -1.57 25.97 10.04
CA ARG A 226 -2.12 27.08 10.80
C ARG A 226 -3.54 27.41 10.32
N ASP A 227 -3.77 27.42 9.01
CA ASP A 227 -5.03 27.77 8.37
C ASP A 227 -6.05 26.62 8.35
N ALA A 228 -5.64 25.39 8.63
CA ALA A 228 -6.49 24.23 8.64
C ALA A 228 -7.52 24.26 9.79
N ASN A 229 -8.76 23.88 9.50
CA ASN A 229 -9.84 23.76 10.47
C ASN A 229 -9.60 22.58 11.45
N TRP A 230 -10.29 22.60 12.59
CA TRP A 230 -10.30 21.48 13.53
C TRP A 230 -11.24 20.34 13.13
N PHE A 231 -12.26 20.64 12.35
CA PHE A 231 -13.22 19.67 11.85
C PHE A 231 -13.66 20.05 10.45
N GLN A 232 -13.70 19.08 9.54
CA GLN A 232 -14.21 19.27 8.18
C GLN A 232 -14.85 17.96 7.71
N LEU A 233 -16.03 18.09 7.14
CA LEU A 233 -16.65 16.98 6.42
C LEU A 233 -16.04 16.85 5.03
N ILE A 234 -15.81 15.61 4.64
CA ILE A 234 -15.32 15.28 3.31
C ILE A 234 -16.47 15.39 2.32
N MET A 235 -16.34 16.28 1.35
CA MET A 235 -17.37 16.51 0.33
C MET A 235 -17.17 15.50 -0.82
N PRO A 236 -18.24 14.84 -1.27
CA PRO A 236 -18.15 13.96 -2.44
C PRO A 236 -17.86 14.78 -3.70
N LEU A 237 -17.20 14.15 -4.67
CA LEU A 237 -16.88 14.70 -5.99
C LEU A 237 -16.01 15.96 -5.97
N HIS A 238 -15.31 16.25 -4.89
CA HIS A 238 -14.46 17.44 -4.74
C HIS A 238 -13.44 17.59 -5.89
N PHE A 239 -12.78 16.50 -6.28
CA PHE A 239 -11.79 16.50 -7.37
C PHE A 239 -12.42 16.25 -8.76
N GLY A 240 -13.72 16.00 -8.83
CA GLY A 240 -14.37 15.53 -10.05
C GLY A 240 -13.98 14.11 -10.45
N ILE A 241 -14.56 13.62 -11.54
CA ILE A 241 -14.30 12.28 -12.10
C ILE A 241 -14.15 12.42 -13.61
N LYS A 242 -13.06 11.87 -14.17
CA LYS A 242 -12.81 11.77 -15.60
C LYS A 242 -12.46 10.34 -15.97
N PHE A 243 -12.93 9.87 -17.10
CA PHE A 243 -12.64 8.54 -17.62
C PHE A 243 -11.71 8.64 -18.82
N GLU A 244 -10.59 7.93 -18.74
CA GLU A 244 -9.59 7.78 -19.80
C GLU A 244 -9.30 6.30 -20.00
N ILE A 245 -9.45 5.80 -21.22
CA ILE A 245 -9.40 4.37 -21.52
C ILE A 245 -8.05 3.77 -21.12
N SER A 246 -6.95 4.46 -21.40
CA SER A 246 -5.60 3.99 -21.06
C SER A 246 -5.37 3.89 -19.54
N ALA A 247 -5.88 4.86 -18.78
CA ALA A 247 -5.86 4.85 -17.33
C ALA A 247 -6.74 3.73 -16.75
N ILE A 248 -7.92 3.50 -17.33
CA ILE A 248 -8.83 2.42 -16.96
C ILE A 248 -8.15 1.06 -17.13
N ILE A 249 -7.55 0.79 -18.29
CA ILE A 249 -6.88 -0.49 -18.55
C ILE A 249 -5.76 -0.72 -17.53
N SER A 250 -4.91 0.26 -17.31
CA SER A 250 -3.80 0.18 -16.35
C SER A 250 -4.32 -0.08 -14.93
N MET A 251 -5.37 0.62 -14.52
CA MET A 251 -5.94 0.49 -13.19
C MET A 251 -6.65 -0.86 -12.99
N VAL A 252 -7.41 -1.35 -13.97
CA VAL A 252 -8.05 -2.67 -13.92
C VAL A 252 -7.01 -3.77 -13.73
N ILE A 253 -5.90 -3.74 -14.49
CA ILE A 253 -4.80 -4.69 -14.32
C ILE A 253 -4.25 -4.65 -12.89
N MET A 254 -4.03 -3.45 -12.34
CA MET A 254 -3.52 -3.31 -10.98
C MET A 254 -4.50 -3.80 -9.90
N PHE A 255 -5.80 -3.63 -10.09
CA PHE A 255 -6.79 -4.18 -9.18
C PHE A 255 -6.83 -5.72 -9.19
N VAL A 256 -6.64 -6.33 -10.37
CA VAL A 256 -6.50 -7.81 -10.48
C VAL A 256 -5.25 -8.28 -9.75
N VAL A 257 -4.12 -7.61 -9.96
CA VAL A 257 -2.84 -7.90 -9.27
C VAL A 257 -3.01 -7.77 -7.75
N ASN A 258 -3.63 -6.67 -7.31
CA ASN A 258 -3.85 -6.44 -5.88
C ASN A 258 -4.81 -7.48 -5.25
N ALA A 259 -5.80 -7.98 -5.99
CA ALA A 259 -6.66 -9.06 -5.52
C ALA A 259 -5.84 -10.33 -5.22
N VAL A 260 -4.83 -10.63 -6.03
CA VAL A 260 -3.91 -11.76 -5.78
C VAL A 260 -3.03 -11.52 -4.56
N GLN A 261 -2.48 -10.31 -4.40
CA GLN A 261 -1.74 -9.94 -3.19
C GLN A 261 -2.62 -10.10 -1.95
N ALA A 262 -3.87 -9.67 -2.00
CA ALA A 262 -4.83 -9.81 -0.90
C ALA A 262 -5.06 -11.29 -0.51
N ILE A 263 -5.11 -12.21 -1.48
CA ILE A 263 -5.17 -13.66 -1.20
C ILE A 263 -3.97 -14.09 -0.36
N GLY A 264 -2.76 -13.64 -0.70
CA GLY A 264 -1.53 -13.90 0.05
C GLY A 264 -1.59 -13.36 1.49
N ASP A 265 -2.03 -12.12 1.65
CA ASP A 265 -2.13 -11.45 2.95
C ASP A 265 -3.20 -12.10 3.85
N PHE A 266 -4.38 -12.44 3.31
CA PHE A 266 -5.42 -13.17 4.05
C PHE A 266 -4.93 -14.57 4.45
N SER A 267 -4.24 -15.29 3.56
CA SER A 267 -3.67 -16.59 3.84
C SER A 267 -2.61 -16.52 4.94
N SER A 268 -1.71 -15.53 4.87
CA SER A 268 -0.69 -15.31 5.89
C SER A 268 -1.29 -14.95 7.25
N THR A 269 -2.36 -14.14 7.26
CA THR A 269 -3.08 -13.77 8.49
C THR A 269 -3.73 -14.99 9.14
N THR A 270 -4.40 -15.84 8.38
CA THR A 270 -5.10 -17.00 8.93
C THR A 270 -4.14 -18.13 9.32
N LEU A 271 -3.10 -18.38 8.52
CA LEU A 271 -2.06 -19.37 8.85
C LEU A 271 -1.24 -18.94 10.07
N GLY A 272 -0.76 -17.70 10.07
CA GLY A 272 0.12 -17.22 11.13
C GLY A 272 -0.61 -16.88 12.44
N GLY A 273 -1.84 -16.36 12.36
CA GLY A 273 -2.62 -15.92 13.51
C GLY A 273 -3.64 -16.93 14.03
N MET A 274 -4.23 -17.75 13.14
CA MET A 274 -5.36 -18.62 13.46
C MET A 274 -5.08 -20.11 13.23
N ASP A 275 -3.87 -20.48 12.81
CA ASP A 275 -3.43 -21.86 12.51
C ASP A 275 -4.38 -22.61 11.52
N ARG A 276 -4.98 -21.89 10.55
CA ARG A 276 -5.87 -22.45 9.54
C ARG A 276 -5.73 -21.77 8.18
N GLN A 277 -6.19 -22.44 7.13
CA GLN A 277 -6.33 -21.84 5.81
C GLN A 277 -7.55 -20.90 5.75
N PRO A 278 -7.51 -19.84 4.93
CA PRO A 278 -8.69 -19.02 4.68
C PRO A 278 -9.71 -19.82 3.84
N THR A 279 -10.97 -19.58 4.10
CA THR A 279 -12.06 -20.14 3.29
C THR A 279 -12.24 -19.31 2.00
N ASP A 280 -12.79 -19.94 0.95
CA ASP A 280 -13.11 -19.22 -0.29
C ASP A 280 -14.06 -18.04 -0.06
N LYS A 281 -14.97 -18.14 0.93
CA LYS A 281 -15.90 -17.06 1.29
C LYS A 281 -15.16 -15.86 1.92
N GLU A 282 -14.16 -16.11 2.75
CA GLU A 282 -13.32 -15.06 3.35
C GLU A 282 -12.50 -14.34 2.29
N LEU A 283 -11.88 -15.09 1.38
CA LEU A 283 -11.11 -14.53 0.26
C LEU A 283 -11.99 -13.71 -0.68
N SER A 284 -13.09 -14.30 -1.14
CA SER A 284 -14.07 -13.66 -2.02
C SER A 284 -14.63 -12.38 -1.39
N GLY A 285 -15.15 -12.50 -0.17
CA GLY A 285 -15.73 -11.37 0.56
C GLY A 285 -14.73 -10.25 0.81
N GLY A 286 -13.48 -10.60 1.13
CA GLY A 286 -12.40 -9.63 1.37
C GLY A 286 -12.04 -8.84 0.10
N ILE A 287 -11.92 -9.51 -1.04
CA ILE A 287 -11.61 -8.88 -2.33
C ILE A 287 -12.79 -8.00 -2.80
N MET A 288 -14.03 -8.52 -2.69
CA MET A 288 -15.22 -7.73 -3.02
C MET A 288 -15.32 -6.46 -2.16
N ALA A 289 -15.03 -6.55 -0.86
CA ALA A 289 -15.04 -5.40 0.02
C ALA A 289 -14.00 -4.36 -0.39
N SER A 290 -12.78 -4.77 -0.73
CA SER A 290 -11.74 -3.86 -1.22
C SER A 290 -12.16 -3.16 -2.52
N GLY A 291 -12.81 -3.88 -3.43
CA GLY A 291 -13.36 -3.31 -4.67
C GLY A 291 -14.41 -2.24 -4.39
N ILE A 292 -15.42 -2.55 -3.58
CA ILE A 292 -16.51 -1.61 -3.23
C ILE A 292 -15.98 -0.39 -2.51
N VAL A 293 -15.12 -0.59 -1.51
CA VAL A 293 -14.54 0.54 -0.76
C VAL A 293 -13.72 1.43 -1.68
N SER A 294 -12.98 0.85 -2.63
CA SER A 294 -12.22 1.64 -3.60
C SER A 294 -13.14 2.46 -4.52
N VAL A 295 -14.28 1.91 -4.94
CA VAL A 295 -15.30 2.67 -5.68
C VAL A 295 -15.85 3.82 -4.85
N VAL A 296 -16.28 3.54 -3.61
CA VAL A 296 -16.80 4.58 -2.70
C VAL A 296 -15.72 5.63 -2.41
N SER A 297 -14.49 5.19 -2.16
CA SER A 297 -13.33 6.07 -1.95
C SER A 297 -13.14 7.06 -3.09
N ALA A 298 -13.27 6.63 -4.35
CA ALA A 298 -13.14 7.51 -5.52
C ALA A 298 -14.17 8.63 -5.53
N PHE A 299 -15.40 8.37 -5.12
CA PHE A 299 -16.43 9.42 -5.03
C PHE A 299 -16.11 10.48 -3.98
N PHE A 300 -15.38 10.12 -2.92
CA PHE A 300 -14.92 11.05 -1.90
C PHE A 300 -13.52 11.60 -2.15
N GLY A 301 -12.92 11.29 -3.31
CA GLY A 301 -11.60 11.76 -3.67
C GLY A 301 -10.44 10.97 -3.05
N GLY A 302 -10.70 9.79 -2.50
CA GLY A 302 -9.67 8.93 -1.92
C GLY A 302 -9.09 7.93 -2.92
N LEU A 303 -7.95 7.34 -2.56
CA LEU A 303 -7.19 6.43 -3.42
C LEU A 303 -7.59 4.95 -3.23
N PRO A 304 -7.13 4.03 -4.10
CA PRO A 304 -7.44 2.60 -4.01
C PRO A 304 -6.88 1.97 -2.74
N THR A 305 -7.65 1.04 -2.17
CA THR A 305 -7.31 0.35 -0.93
C THR A 305 -6.80 -1.06 -1.15
N ALA A 306 -5.94 -1.54 -0.23
CA ALA A 306 -5.46 -2.91 -0.16
C ALA A 306 -5.17 -3.34 1.28
N THR A 307 -4.93 -4.63 1.46
CA THR A 307 -4.42 -5.22 2.71
C THR A 307 -3.01 -4.74 3.03
N TYR A 308 -2.71 -4.58 4.32
CA TYR A 308 -1.39 -4.17 4.78
C TYR A 308 -0.57 -5.35 5.28
N SER A 309 0.39 -5.79 4.48
CA SER A 309 1.29 -6.90 4.82
C SER A 309 2.11 -6.64 6.10
N GLN A 310 2.41 -5.37 6.42
CA GLN A 310 3.08 -5.00 7.68
C GLN A 310 2.22 -5.38 8.91
N ASN A 311 0.92 -5.10 8.84
CA ASN A 311 -0.01 -5.46 9.92
C ASN A 311 -0.26 -6.96 9.97
N VAL A 312 -0.25 -7.66 8.82
CA VAL A 312 -0.26 -9.13 8.74
C VAL A 312 0.96 -9.70 9.46
N GLY A 313 2.14 -9.12 9.27
CA GLY A 313 3.37 -9.49 9.99
C GLY A 313 3.23 -9.38 11.52
N ILE A 314 2.54 -8.35 12.02
CA ILE A 314 2.25 -8.19 13.46
C ILE A 314 1.37 -9.33 13.96
N VAL A 315 0.28 -9.63 13.23
CA VAL A 315 -0.62 -10.74 13.58
C VAL A 315 0.11 -12.08 13.64
N THR A 316 0.94 -12.34 12.64
CA THR A 316 1.73 -13.60 12.55
C THR A 316 2.70 -13.74 13.73
N VAL A 317 3.29 -12.64 14.20
CA VAL A 317 4.26 -12.68 15.31
C VAL A 317 3.57 -12.75 16.68
N ASN A 318 2.53 -11.94 16.89
CA ASN A 318 1.85 -11.78 18.18
C ASN A 318 0.69 -12.76 18.37
N ARG A 319 0.17 -13.32 17.27
CA ARG A 319 -1.04 -14.18 17.20
C ARG A 319 -2.31 -13.51 17.74
N VAL A 320 -2.30 -12.19 17.93
CA VAL A 320 -3.47 -11.43 18.35
C VAL A 320 -4.42 -11.30 17.17
N VAL A 321 -5.60 -11.92 17.28
CA VAL A 321 -6.61 -11.98 16.20
C VAL A 321 -7.95 -11.35 16.58
N ASN A 322 -8.06 -10.82 17.79
CA ASN A 322 -9.31 -10.26 18.30
C ASN A 322 -9.75 -9.02 17.51
N ARG A 323 -10.96 -9.06 16.95
CA ARG A 323 -11.49 -7.98 16.09
C ARG A 323 -11.58 -6.61 16.76
N LEU A 324 -11.72 -6.54 18.12
CA LEU A 324 -11.83 -5.27 18.84
C LEU A 324 -10.50 -4.49 18.82
N VAL A 325 -9.36 -5.18 18.78
CA VAL A 325 -8.04 -4.54 18.63
C VAL A 325 -7.96 -3.79 17.30
N PHE A 326 -8.39 -4.43 16.22
CA PHE A 326 -8.38 -3.84 14.87
C PHE A 326 -9.47 -2.77 14.71
N ALA A 327 -10.65 -2.99 15.33
CA ALA A 327 -11.72 -2.00 15.34
C ALA A 327 -11.29 -0.73 16.09
N PHE A 328 -10.54 -0.86 17.18
CA PHE A 328 -9.97 0.29 17.88
C PHE A 328 -8.94 1.02 17.01
N ALA A 329 -8.06 0.29 16.31
CA ALA A 329 -7.13 0.90 15.35
C ALA A 329 -7.87 1.67 14.26
N ALA A 330 -8.92 1.07 13.68
CA ALA A 330 -9.77 1.73 12.69
C ALA A 330 -10.45 2.99 13.25
N LEU A 331 -10.96 2.94 14.49
CA LEU A 331 -11.56 4.11 15.15
C LEU A 331 -10.56 5.25 15.31
N VAL A 332 -9.33 4.96 15.70
CA VAL A 332 -8.27 5.98 15.81
C VAL A 332 -7.98 6.63 14.45
N LEU A 333 -7.86 5.85 13.37
CA LEU A 333 -7.67 6.36 12.02
C LEU A 333 -8.87 7.19 11.55
N LEU A 334 -10.10 6.76 11.90
CA LEU A 334 -11.33 7.48 11.56
C LEU A 334 -11.37 8.86 12.22
N VAL A 335 -11.10 8.92 13.52
CA VAL A 335 -11.06 10.18 14.28
C VAL A 335 -9.96 11.09 13.71
N ALA A 336 -8.77 10.55 13.46
CA ALA A 336 -7.67 11.30 12.86
C ALA A 336 -8.02 11.88 11.48
N GLY A 337 -8.78 11.14 10.67
CA GLY A 337 -9.22 11.57 9.35
C GLY A 337 -10.24 12.72 9.37
N PHE A 338 -11.03 12.89 10.44
CA PHE A 338 -11.95 14.02 10.58
C PHE A 338 -11.30 15.28 11.17
N ILE A 339 -10.01 15.24 11.49
CA ILE A 339 -9.26 16.39 12.00
C ILE A 339 -8.33 16.94 10.90
N PRO A 340 -8.76 17.96 10.10
CA PRO A 340 -7.94 18.55 9.04
C PRO A 340 -6.58 19.01 9.53
N LYS A 341 -6.52 19.56 10.74
CA LYS A 341 -5.29 20.05 11.35
C LYS A 341 -4.25 18.95 11.51
N PHE A 342 -4.67 17.72 11.85
CA PHE A 342 -3.79 16.56 11.92
C PHE A 342 -3.27 16.16 10.53
N ALA A 343 -4.15 16.10 9.52
CA ALA A 343 -3.76 15.81 8.15
C ALA A 343 -2.84 16.90 7.58
N ALA A 344 -3.13 18.19 7.85
CA ALA A 344 -2.32 19.30 7.41
C ALA A 344 -0.89 19.27 8.01
N VAL A 345 -0.74 18.89 9.28
CA VAL A 345 0.58 18.68 9.88
C VAL A 345 1.34 17.58 9.15
N LEU A 346 0.68 16.48 8.78
CA LEU A 346 1.33 15.40 8.03
C LEU A 346 1.77 15.84 6.62
N THR A 347 1.06 16.78 5.99
CA THR A 347 1.47 17.32 4.68
C THR A 347 2.62 18.31 4.74
N THR A 348 3.00 18.82 5.93
CA THR A 348 4.19 19.66 6.10
C THR A 348 5.49 18.87 6.13
N ILE A 349 5.42 17.53 6.17
CA ILE A 349 6.61 16.67 6.20
C ILE A 349 7.40 16.86 4.88
N PRO A 350 8.66 17.31 4.93
CA PRO A 350 9.46 17.50 3.72
C PRO A 350 9.66 16.22 2.94
N GLN A 351 9.74 16.33 1.61
CA GLN A 351 9.87 15.17 0.74
C GLN A 351 11.12 14.33 1.04
N CYS A 352 12.23 14.95 1.45
CA CYS A 352 13.46 14.25 1.84
C CYS A 352 13.24 13.30 3.04
N VAL A 353 12.42 13.68 4.02
CA VAL A 353 12.03 12.83 5.15
C VAL A 353 11.20 11.64 4.65
N ILE A 354 10.21 11.90 3.79
CA ILE A 354 9.37 10.87 3.19
C ILE A 354 10.23 9.90 2.37
N GLY A 355 11.15 10.40 1.56
CA GLY A 355 12.07 9.59 0.75
C GLY A 355 12.94 8.67 1.61
N GLY A 356 13.58 9.22 2.65
CA GLY A 356 14.43 8.48 3.58
C GLY A 356 13.68 7.37 4.33
N ALA A 357 12.42 7.60 4.68
CA ALA A 357 11.57 6.60 5.32
C ALA A 357 11.08 5.52 4.34
N THR A 358 10.62 5.92 3.15
CA THR A 358 9.95 5.03 2.19
C THR A 358 10.88 4.12 1.42
N ILE A 359 12.15 4.48 1.23
CA ILE A 359 13.13 3.59 0.59
C ILE A 359 13.20 2.23 1.30
N SER A 360 13.11 2.20 2.63
CA SER A 360 13.06 0.98 3.43
C SER A 360 11.77 0.17 3.18
N VAL A 361 10.63 0.85 2.99
CA VAL A 361 9.35 0.20 2.67
C VAL A 361 9.41 -0.46 1.30
N PHE A 362 9.95 0.26 0.31
CA PHE A 362 10.06 -0.26 -1.07
C PHE A 362 11.03 -1.45 -1.15
N ALA A 363 12.13 -1.40 -0.38
CA ALA A 363 13.03 -2.54 -0.22
C ALA A 363 12.31 -3.76 0.39
N MET A 364 11.46 -3.57 1.39
CA MET A 364 10.66 -4.65 1.98
C MET A 364 9.65 -5.23 0.97
N ILE A 365 9.00 -4.40 0.14
CA ILE A 365 8.12 -4.87 -0.93
C ILE A 365 8.90 -5.73 -1.92
N THR A 366 10.06 -5.28 -2.38
CA THR A 366 10.96 -6.04 -3.26
C THR A 366 11.32 -7.39 -2.65
N MET A 367 11.71 -7.42 -1.37
CA MET A 367 12.06 -8.65 -0.67
C MET A 367 10.87 -9.59 -0.47
N THR A 368 9.67 -9.06 -0.33
CA THR A 368 8.45 -9.88 -0.30
C THR A 368 8.23 -10.57 -1.65
N GLY A 369 8.43 -9.84 -2.77
CA GLY A 369 8.43 -10.44 -4.10
C GLY A 369 9.44 -11.57 -4.24
N ILE A 370 10.68 -11.35 -3.80
CA ILE A 370 11.73 -12.39 -3.81
C ILE A 370 11.32 -13.61 -3.00
N ARG A 371 10.79 -13.43 -1.79
CA ARG A 371 10.33 -14.56 -0.94
C ARG A 371 9.24 -15.38 -1.63
N MET A 372 8.31 -14.72 -2.33
CA MET A 372 7.27 -15.42 -3.07
C MET A 372 7.82 -16.16 -4.29
N ILE A 373 8.76 -15.56 -5.03
CA ILE A 373 9.44 -16.22 -6.15
C ILE A 373 10.18 -17.48 -5.66
N THR A 374 10.90 -17.38 -4.55
CA THR A 374 11.71 -18.47 -4.00
C THR A 374 10.90 -19.47 -3.15
N SER A 375 9.61 -19.27 -2.96
CA SER A 375 8.72 -20.25 -2.32
C SER A 375 8.44 -21.46 -3.21
N GLU A 376 8.70 -21.32 -4.52
CA GLU A 376 8.71 -22.40 -5.49
C GLU A 376 10.14 -22.66 -6.00
N PRO A 377 10.47 -23.87 -6.47
CA PRO A 377 11.78 -24.15 -7.05
C PRO A 377 12.10 -23.21 -8.23
N LEU A 378 13.33 -22.70 -8.28
CA LEU A 378 13.83 -21.88 -9.39
C LEU A 378 14.21 -22.77 -10.57
N THR A 379 13.22 -23.42 -11.18
CA THR A 379 13.39 -24.16 -12.42
C THR A 379 13.78 -23.22 -13.59
N PRO A 380 14.37 -23.73 -14.68
CA PRO A 380 14.65 -22.91 -15.87
C PRO A 380 13.39 -22.16 -16.37
N ARG A 381 12.21 -22.80 -16.26
CA ARG A 381 10.92 -22.18 -16.61
C ARG A 381 10.58 -21.02 -15.68
N ASN A 382 10.60 -21.23 -14.38
CA ASN A 382 10.28 -20.19 -13.39
C ASN A 382 11.28 -19.03 -13.47
N THR A 383 12.56 -19.32 -13.67
CA THR A 383 13.61 -18.30 -13.87
C THR A 383 13.36 -17.47 -15.13
N ALA A 384 12.91 -18.09 -16.22
CA ALA A 384 12.56 -17.39 -17.46
C ALA A 384 11.34 -16.48 -17.25
N VAL A 385 10.28 -16.96 -16.56
CA VAL A 385 9.09 -16.14 -16.23
C VAL A 385 9.52 -14.89 -15.46
N VAL A 386 10.28 -15.03 -14.39
CA VAL A 386 10.75 -13.91 -13.56
C VAL A 386 11.66 -12.98 -14.36
N GLY A 387 12.72 -13.52 -14.95
CA GLY A 387 13.76 -12.73 -15.59
C GLY A 387 13.25 -11.92 -16.78
N LEU A 388 12.50 -12.57 -17.70
CA LEU A 388 11.99 -11.90 -18.90
C LEU A 388 10.88 -10.89 -18.56
N ALA A 389 9.99 -11.21 -17.62
CA ALA A 389 8.95 -10.28 -17.21
C ALA A 389 9.52 -9.01 -16.58
N VAL A 390 10.49 -9.14 -15.68
CA VAL A 390 11.17 -7.99 -15.04
C VAL A 390 11.99 -7.22 -16.07
N ALA A 391 12.76 -7.91 -16.91
CA ALA A 391 13.58 -7.27 -17.94
C ALA A 391 12.75 -6.42 -18.90
N LEU A 392 11.63 -6.95 -19.42
CA LEU A 392 10.74 -6.20 -20.30
C LEU A 392 10.01 -5.07 -19.55
N GLY A 393 9.49 -5.35 -18.34
CA GLY A 393 8.78 -4.35 -17.55
C GLY A 393 9.65 -3.15 -17.20
N VAL A 394 10.81 -3.38 -16.63
CA VAL A 394 11.75 -2.32 -16.25
C VAL A 394 12.46 -1.74 -17.48
N GLY A 395 12.88 -2.56 -18.43
CA GLY A 395 13.62 -2.11 -19.61
C GLY A 395 12.83 -1.15 -20.48
N VAL A 396 11.58 -1.49 -20.82
CA VAL A 396 10.72 -0.62 -21.66
C VAL A 396 10.46 0.73 -20.99
N THR A 397 10.18 0.74 -19.69
CA THR A 397 9.88 1.98 -18.96
C THR A 397 11.12 2.84 -18.65
N SER A 398 12.31 2.24 -18.67
CA SER A 398 13.57 2.97 -18.46
C SER A 398 14.04 3.72 -19.69
N VAL A 399 13.57 3.35 -20.89
CA VAL A 399 13.97 3.96 -22.16
C VAL A 399 12.84 4.84 -22.67
N GLN A 400 12.96 6.15 -22.45
CA GLN A 400 11.98 7.11 -22.96
C GLN A 400 11.85 7.01 -24.48
N GLY A 401 10.58 7.00 -24.95
CA GLY A 401 10.32 6.92 -26.39
C GLY A 401 10.47 5.52 -27.01
N SER A 402 10.78 4.47 -26.23
CA SER A 402 10.89 3.09 -26.72
C SER A 402 9.63 2.60 -27.46
N LEU A 403 8.47 3.14 -27.11
CA LEU A 403 7.17 2.84 -27.74
C LEU A 403 6.66 3.99 -28.64
N GLY A 404 7.50 4.95 -29.03
CA GLY A 404 7.11 6.14 -29.79
C GLY A 404 6.52 5.87 -31.19
N GLY A 405 6.81 4.72 -31.79
CA GLY A 405 6.22 4.27 -33.05
C GLY A 405 4.86 3.58 -32.93
N PHE A 406 4.36 3.36 -31.72
CA PHE A 406 3.07 2.73 -31.44
C PHE A 406 1.96 3.77 -31.24
N PRO A 407 0.67 3.37 -31.34
CA PRO A 407 -0.44 4.24 -30.98
C PRO A 407 -0.29 4.81 -29.56
N VAL A 408 -0.75 6.05 -29.33
CA VAL A 408 -0.57 6.79 -28.06
C VAL A 408 -1.01 5.98 -26.84
N TRP A 409 -2.13 5.24 -26.93
CA TRP A 409 -2.61 4.42 -25.84
C TRP A 409 -1.62 3.32 -25.42
N VAL A 410 -0.84 2.76 -26.36
CA VAL A 410 0.19 1.75 -26.05
C VAL A 410 1.31 2.38 -25.22
N GLY A 411 1.77 3.56 -25.58
CA GLY A 411 2.76 4.32 -24.82
C GLY A 411 2.25 4.66 -23.41
N THR A 412 0.98 5.04 -23.28
CA THR A 412 0.39 5.37 -21.99
C THR A 412 0.23 4.15 -21.09
N VAL A 413 -0.27 3.03 -21.60
CA VAL A 413 -0.50 1.80 -20.80
C VAL A 413 0.81 1.10 -20.47
N PHE A 414 1.69 0.92 -21.46
CA PHE A 414 2.88 0.10 -21.34
C PHE A 414 4.17 0.91 -21.13
N GLY A 415 4.25 2.13 -21.64
CA GLY A 415 5.44 2.98 -21.48
C GLY A 415 5.59 3.61 -20.10
N SER A 416 4.51 3.65 -19.31
CA SER A 416 4.46 4.39 -18.04
C SER A 416 4.49 3.52 -16.79
N SER A 417 4.23 2.21 -16.90
CA SER A 417 4.16 1.31 -15.74
C SER A 417 4.86 -0.02 -16.01
N SER A 418 6.04 -0.18 -15.44
CA SER A 418 6.79 -1.45 -15.47
C SER A 418 6.00 -2.62 -14.90
N VAL A 419 5.13 -2.36 -13.94
CA VAL A 419 4.31 -3.37 -13.28
C VAL A 419 3.27 -3.96 -14.22
N VAL A 420 2.65 -3.13 -15.06
CA VAL A 420 1.65 -3.60 -16.06
C VAL A 420 2.30 -4.54 -17.06
N ILE A 421 3.46 -4.16 -17.61
CA ILE A 421 4.19 -5.01 -18.56
C ILE A 421 4.62 -6.31 -17.88
N ALA A 422 5.28 -6.20 -16.72
CA ALA A 422 5.78 -7.39 -16.01
C ALA A 422 4.64 -8.36 -15.67
N THR A 423 3.46 -7.85 -15.27
CA THR A 423 2.28 -8.68 -14.97
C THR A 423 1.84 -9.46 -16.21
N LEU A 424 1.63 -8.77 -17.32
CA LEU A 424 1.16 -9.41 -18.55
C LEU A 424 2.16 -10.42 -19.10
N VAL A 425 3.45 -10.05 -19.11
CA VAL A 425 4.52 -10.95 -19.58
C VAL A 425 4.65 -12.16 -18.65
N ALA A 426 4.60 -11.98 -17.34
CA ALA A 426 4.68 -13.09 -16.39
C ALA A 426 3.51 -14.07 -16.57
N ILE A 427 2.28 -13.57 -16.72
CA ILE A 427 1.11 -14.41 -16.97
C ILE A 427 1.26 -15.16 -18.31
N LEU A 428 1.59 -14.45 -19.39
CA LEU A 428 1.74 -15.03 -20.72
C LEU A 428 2.82 -16.12 -20.74
N LEU A 429 3.98 -15.84 -20.17
CA LEU A 429 5.06 -16.83 -20.10
C LEU A 429 4.67 -18.03 -19.21
N ASN A 430 3.99 -17.78 -18.11
CA ASN A 430 3.50 -18.87 -17.26
C ASN A 430 2.47 -19.78 -17.96
N LEU A 431 1.70 -19.25 -18.91
CA LEU A 431 0.73 -20.03 -19.69
C LEU A 431 1.38 -20.76 -20.87
N ILE A 432 2.36 -20.13 -21.54
CA ILE A 432 2.94 -20.62 -22.79
C ILE A 432 4.10 -21.58 -22.54
N LEU A 433 4.96 -21.30 -21.54
CA LEU A 433 6.14 -22.13 -21.29
C LEU A 433 5.75 -23.54 -20.81
N PRO A 434 6.35 -24.60 -21.38
CA PRO A 434 6.02 -25.99 -21.02
C PRO A 434 6.32 -26.27 -19.54
N ARG A 435 5.42 -26.97 -18.88
CA ARG A 435 5.64 -27.51 -17.52
C ARG A 435 6.49 -28.76 -17.62
N ASN A 436 7.56 -28.85 -16.84
CA ASN A 436 8.33 -30.08 -16.77
C ASN A 436 7.47 -31.20 -16.14
N LYS A 437 7.56 -32.42 -16.68
CA LYS A 437 6.79 -33.61 -16.22
C LYS A 437 7.06 -34.00 -14.75
N THR A 438 8.04 -33.40 -14.11
CA THR A 438 8.40 -33.59 -12.68
C THR A 438 7.65 -32.65 -11.73
N GLU A 439 6.81 -31.73 -12.27
CA GLU A 439 6.06 -30.73 -11.51
C GLU A 439 4.53 -31.01 -11.46
N ALA A 440 4.09 -32.16 -11.97
CA ALA A 440 2.70 -32.61 -11.99
C ALA A 440 2.37 -33.54 -10.81
#